data_8e85d56911413282c9b14c57c8208d1c
#
_entry.id   8e85d56911413282c9b14c57c8208d1c
#
_cell.length_a   1.000
_cell.length_b   1.000
_cell.length_c   1.000
_cell.angle_alpha   90.00
_cell.angle_beta   90.00
_cell.angle_gamma   90.00
#
_symmetry.space_group_name_H-M   'P 1'
#
loop_
_entity.id
_entity.type
_entity.pdbx_description
1 polymer ?
#
loop_
_entity_poly.entity_id
_entity_poly.type
_entity_poly.pdbx_seq_one_letter_code
_entity_poly.pdbx_strand_id
1 'polypeptide(L)'
;MFVFAPAPQAVVPVSGEKNVFFPVNRVYCVGRNYADHDKEMGGTGKTTPCFFSKPADAVFPIDSGKTAQVPFPQRTENLQHEVELVVAVGKSGKDLTVEQAAECIWGWAVGVDLTRRDLQAEAKAKGRPWTTAKSFDYSGPVSHIVRKENVLDPSDTELWLYVNNECKQKGSTRDMIWSVAEVLAEISTYWELKAGDLVFTGSPSGVSTLHRGDIVRAGCNGIGLSLIHISEPTRPISI
;
A
#
# COMPACT_ATOMS: atom_id res chain seq x y z
N MET A 1 -18.11 -17.21 -24.31
CA MET A 1 -17.91 -18.40 -23.46
C MET A 1 -16.51 -18.30 -22.87
N PHE A 2 -16.34 -18.43 -21.55
CA PHE A 2 -15.01 -18.47 -20.91
C PHE A 2 -14.54 -19.92 -20.83
N VAL A 3 -13.24 -20.15 -20.94
CA VAL A 3 -12.63 -21.50 -20.79
C VAL A 3 -12.76 -21.99 -19.34
N PHE A 4 -12.67 -21.06 -18.39
CA PHE A 4 -12.94 -21.25 -16.94
C PHE A 4 -13.60 -19.98 -16.40
N ALA A 5 -14.23 -20.06 -15.24
CA ALA A 5 -14.85 -18.89 -14.61
C ALA A 5 -13.80 -17.78 -14.36
N PRO A 6 -14.09 -16.50 -14.71
CA PRO A 6 -13.20 -15.41 -14.35
C PRO A 6 -12.95 -15.37 -12.84
N ALA A 7 -11.75 -14.98 -12.45
CA ALA A 7 -11.47 -14.72 -11.04
C ALA A 7 -12.41 -13.62 -10.49
N PRO A 8 -12.82 -13.72 -9.22
CA PRO A 8 -13.58 -12.65 -8.59
C PRO A 8 -12.83 -11.31 -8.68
N GLN A 9 -13.57 -10.23 -8.88
CA GLN A 9 -13.03 -8.88 -8.79
C GLN A 9 -12.45 -8.65 -7.39
N ALA A 10 -11.20 -8.22 -7.30
CA ALA A 10 -10.66 -7.72 -6.05
C ALA A 10 -11.42 -6.47 -5.62
N VAL A 11 -11.83 -6.40 -4.36
CA VAL A 11 -12.63 -5.29 -3.83
C VAL A 11 -12.16 -4.88 -2.44
N VAL A 12 -12.33 -3.61 -2.10
CA VAL A 12 -12.09 -3.08 -0.75
C VAL A 12 -13.41 -2.50 -0.21
N PRO A 13 -13.86 -2.89 0.99
CA PRO A 13 -15.07 -2.33 1.58
C PRO A 13 -14.95 -0.82 1.82
N VAL A 14 -16.08 -0.11 1.74
CA VAL A 14 -16.17 1.31 2.07
C VAL A 14 -16.53 1.48 3.54
N SER A 15 -15.76 2.28 4.26
CA SER A 15 -15.95 2.51 5.70
C SER A 15 -17.31 3.16 5.99
N GLY A 16 -18.03 2.62 6.98
CA GLY A 16 -19.34 3.12 7.38
C GLY A 16 -20.49 2.76 6.44
N GLU A 17 -20.23 2.09 5.31
CA GLU A 17 -21.25 1.73 4.33
C GLU A 17 -21.42 0.21 4.23
N LYS A 18 -22.64 -0.27 4.48
CA LYS A 18 -22.91 -1.70 4.43
C LYS A 18 -23.07 -2.19 2.99
N ASN A 19 -22.33 -3.25 2.62
CA ASN A 19 -22.37 -3.87 1.28
C ASN A 19 -21.96 -2.91 0.14
N VAL A 20 -21.15 -1.89 0.43
CA VAL A 20 -20.53 -1.01 -0.58
C VAL A 20 -19.08 -1.34 -0.69
N PHE A 21 -18.61 -1.59 -1.91
CA PHE A 21 -17.27 -2.04 -2.20
C PHE A 21 -16.64 -1.20 -3.32
N PHE A 22 -15.37 -0.85 -3.14
CA PHE A 22 -14.57 -0.22 -4.17
C PHE A 22 -13.90 -1.32 -5.01
N PRO A 23 -14.15 -1.40 -6.33
CA PRO A 23 -13.53 -2.41 -7.18
C PRO A 23 -12.07 -2.02 -7.47
N VAL A 24 -11.14 -2.91 -7.17
CA VAL A 24 -9.70 -2.67 -7.41
C VAL A 24 -9.35 -3.02 -8.84
N ASN A 25 -8.81 -2.05 -9.59
CA ASN A 25 -8.35 -2.25 -10.96
C ASN A 25 -6.83 -2.54 -10.99
N ARG A 26 -6.01 -1.54 -10.66
CA ARG A 26 -4.54 -1.65 -10.60
C ARG A 26 -4.04 -1.08 -9.31
N VAL A 27 -2.85 -1.51 -8.89
CA VAL A 27 -2.19 -1.00 -7.68
C VAL A 27 -0.84 -0.44 -8.07
N TYR A 28 -0.68 0.86 -7.95
CA TYR A 28 0.59 1.55 -8.07
C TYR A 28 1.18 1.79 -6.69
N CYS A 29 2.49 1.77 -6.59
CA CYS A 29 3.22 2.04 -5.37
C CYS A 29 4.37 3.00 -5.66
N VAL A 30 4.62 3.91 -4.71
CA VAL A 30 5.70 4.91 -4.79
C VAL A 30 6.80 4.53 -3.82
N GLY A 31 7.98 4.26 -4.34
CA GLY A 31 9.15 4.04 -3.50
C GLY A 31 9.80 5.36 -3.08
N ARG A 32 10.27 5.43 -1.80
CA ARG A 32 11.11 6.53 -1.29
C ARG A 32 10.44 7.90 -1.29
N ASN A 33 9.19 7.99 -0.87
CA ASN A 33 8.45 9.25 -0.84
C ASN A 33 8.49 10.00 0.51
N TYR A 34 9.33 9.57 1.46
CA TYR A 34 9.60 10.27 2.72
C TYR A 34 11.11 10.50 2.86
N ALA A 35 11.51 11.73 3.21
CA ALA A 35 12.92 12.11 3.22
C ALA A 35 13.80 11.26 4.16
N ASP A 36 13.31 10.93 5.34
CA ASP A 36 14.06 10.11 6.29
C ASP A 36 14.10 8.65 5.87
N HIS A 37 13.01 8.12 5.30
CA HIS A 37 13.02 6.77 4.72
C HIS A 37 13.92 6.68 3.48
N ASP A 38 13.95 7.72 2.64
CA ASP A 38 14.85 7.77 1.50
C ASP A 38 16.32 7.71 1.95
N LYS A 39 16.70 8.47 3.00
CA LYS A 39 18.04 8.39 3.62
C LYS A 39 18.34 7.00 4.20
N GLU A 40 17.39 6.40 4.94
CA GLU A 40 17.49 5.05 5.50
C GLU A 40 17.78 4.01 4.39
N MET A 41 17.20 4.22 3.19
CA MET A 41 17.38 3.37 2.02
C MET A 41 18.54 3.78 1.10
N GLY A 42 19.38 4.74 1.52
CA GLY A 42 20.55 5.21 0.79
C GLY A 42 20.25 6.19 -0.34
N GLY A 43 19.13 6.92 -0.27
CA GLY A 43 18.76 7.95 -1.23
C GLY A 43 19.42 9.31 -0.95
N THR A 44 19.29 10.23 -1.91
CA THR A 44 19.95 11.55 -1.90
C THR A 44 18.97 12.73 -1.93
N GLY A 45 17.69 12.50 -1.77
CA GLY A 45 16.65 13.55 -1.74
C GLY A 45 15.65 13.49 -2.90
N LYS A 46 14.98 14.62 -3.21
CA LYS A 46 13.91 14.68 -4.20
C LYS A 46 14.45 14.35 -5.62
N THR A 47 14.13 13.16 -6.08
CA THR A 47 14.38 12.68 -7.45
C THR A 47 13.06 12.31 -8.09
N THR A 48 13.04 11.98 -9.37
CA THR A 48 11.85 11.41 -10.02
C THR A 48 11.32 10.23 -9.20
N PRO A 49 10.00 10.15 -8.93
CA PRO A 49 9.43 9.06 -8.14
C PRO A 49 9.74 7.70 -8.75
N CYS A 50 10.09 6.74 -7.90
CA CYS A 50 10.27 5.35 -8.31
C CYS A 50 8.93 4.61 -8.19
N PHE A 51 8.36 4.20 -9.31
CA PHE A 51 7.10 3.47 -9.33
C PHE A 51 7.33 1.96 -9.47
N PHE A 52 6.51 1.20 -8.79
CA PHE A 52 6.32 -0.24 -9.01
C PHE A 52 4.84 -0.56 -8.82
N SER A 53 4.45 -1.79 -9.09
CA SER A 53 3.04 -2.19 -9.00
C SER A 53 2.88 -3.48 -8.21
N LYS A 54 1.71 -3.65 -7.62
CA LYS A 54 1.20 -4.93 -7.14
C LYS A 54 0.04 -5.37 -8.02
N PRO A 55 -0.17 -6.68 -8.24
CA PRO A 55 -1.40 -7.14 -8.87
C PRO A 55 -2.61 -6.84 -7.97
N ALA A 56 -3.78 -6.67 -8.57
CA ALA A 56 -4.99 -6.32 -7.81
C ALA A 56 -5.35 -7.35 -6.74
N ASP A 57 -5.08 -8.63 -6.99
CA ASP A 57 -5.32 -9.76 -6.09
C ASP A 57 -4.30 -9.88 -4.94
N ALA A 58 -3.22 -9.09 -4.97
CA ALA A 58 -2.34 -8.94 -3.81
C ALA A 58 -2.94 -8.03 -2.72
N VAL A 59 -3.97 -7.24 -3.06
CA VAL A 59 -4.71 -6.41 -2.10
C VAL A 59 -5.55 -7.32 -1.19
N PHE A 60 -5.39 -7.12 0.11
CA PHE A 60 -6.07 -7.90 1.12
C PHE A 60 -6.79 -6.97 2.10
N PRO A 61 -8.13 -6.79 1.95
CA PRO A 61 -8.88 -5.90 2.82
C PRO A 61 -8.99 -6.45 4.24
N ILE A 62 -8.83 -5.58 5.23
CA ILE A 62 -8.89 -5.90 6.65
C ILE A 62 -10.16 -5.29 7.23
N ASP A 63 -11.04 -6.13 7.73
CA ASP A 63 -12.27 -5.70 8.38
C ASP A 63 -11.98 -4.91 9.66
N SER A 64 -12.69 -3.82 9.85
CA SER A 64 -12.58 -2.99 11.05
C SER A 64 -12.88 -3.82 12.31
N GLY A 65 -12.00 -3.71 13.30
CA GLY A 65 -12.14 -4.43 14.57
C GLY A 65 -11.81 -5.92 14.53
N LYS A 66 -11.37 -6.44 13.37
CA LYS A 66 -10.91 -7.83 13.24
C LYS A 66 -9.41 -7.90 13.00
N THR A 67 -8.81 -9.00 13.43
CA THR A 67 -7.43 -9.34 13.11
C THR A 67 -7.42 -10.22 11.87
N ALA A 68 -6.83 -9.72 10.79
CA ALA A 68 -6.62 -10.50 9.59
C ALA A 68 -5.36 -11.37 9.70
N GLN A 69 -5.39 -12.56 9.15
CA GLN A 69 -4.21 -13.42 9.07
C GLN A 69 -3.54 -13.30 7.73
N VAL A 70 -2.27 -12.90 7.74
CA VAL A 70 -1.43 -12.84 6.53
C VAL A 70 -0.36 -13.92 6.66
N PRO A 71 -0.34 -14.92 5.77
CA PRO A 71 0.67 -15.96 5.81
C PRO A 71 2.07 -15.39 5.61
N PHE A 72 3.04 -15.82 6.41
CA PHE A 72 4.43 -15.45 6.17
C PHE A 72 4.86 -15.99 4.80
N PRO A 73 5.30 -15.11 3.87
CA PRO A 73 5.57 -15.54 2.50
C PRO A 73 6.78 -16.46 2.42
N GLN A 74 6.74 -17.40 1.46
CA GLN A 74 7.89 -18.24 1.17
C GLN A 74 9.01 -17.44 0.49
N ARG A 75 10.20 -18.02 0.42
CA ARG A 75 11.36 -17.46 -0.31
C ARG A 75 11.91 -16.17 0.27
N THR A 76 11.69 -15.89 1.55
CA THR A 76 12.29 -14.77 2.27
C THR A 76 12.56 -15.15 3.73
N GLU A 77 13.62 -14.63 4.27
CA GLU A 77 13.94 -14.62 5.70
C GLU A 77 13.87 -13.19 6.29
N ASN A 78 13.56 -12.21 5.45
CA ASN A 78 13.48 -10.81 5.86
C ASN A 78 12.23 -10.13 5.26
N LEU A 79 11.06 -10.49 5.81
CA LEU A 79 9.81 -9.79 5.53
C LEU A 79 9.78 -8.49 6.33
N GLN A 80 9.53 -7.36 5.69
CA GLN A 80 9.40 -6.06 6.35
C GLN A 80 8.06 -5.40 6.07
N HIS A 81 7.64 -4.53 6.99
CA HIS A 81 6.46 -3.69 6.89
C HIS A 81 6.82 -2.29 6.37
N GLU A 82 5.92 -1.68 5.63
CA GLU A 82 5.95 -0.29 5.20
C GLU A 82 4.52 0.24 5.30
N VAL A 83 4.20 1.02 6.36
CA VAL A 83 2.87 1.62 6.50
C VAL A 83 2.72 2.80 5.55
N GLU A 84 1.60 2.87 4.84
CA GLU A 84 1.37 3.86 3.81
C GLU A 84 -0.05 4.42 3.83
N LEU A 85 -0.18 5.72 3.52
CA LEU A 85 -1.44 6.26 3.07
C LEU A 85 -1.74 5.66 1.69
N VAL A 86 -2.98 5.19 1.49
CA VAL A 86 -3.43 4.63 0.22
C VAL A 86 -4.53 5.50 -0.36
N VAL A 87 -4.40 5.84 -1.62
CA VAL A 87 -5.37 6.64 -2.37
C VAL A 87 -6.21 5.74 -3.25
N ALA A 88 -7.54 5.91 -3.19
CA ALA A 88 -8.48 5.31 -4.10
C ALA A 88 -8.84 6.31 -5.22
N VAL A 89 -8.58 5.94 -6.46
CA VAL A 89 -8.86 6.78 -7.64
C VAL A 89 -10.27 6.52 -8.14
N GLY A 90 -11.08 7.58 -8.23
CA GLY A 90 -12.49 7.49 -8.66
C GLY A 90 -12.80 8.07 -10.04
N LYS A 91 -11.86 8.82 -10.62
CA LYS A 91 -11.99 9.38 -11.98
C LYS A 91 -10.79 8.99 -12.82
N SER A 92 -11.03 8.67 -14.09
CA SER A 92 -9.94 8.39 -15.04
C SER A 92 -9.35 9.67 -15.60
N GLY A 93 -8.06 9.63 -15.97
CA GLY A 93 -7.39 10.75 -16.63
C GLY A 93 -5.96 10.41 -17.03
N LYS A 94 -5.45 11.16 -18.01
CA LYS A 94 -4.09 11.03 -18.53
C LYS A 94 -3.47 12.41 -18.69
N ASP A 95 -2.15 12.50 -18.50
CA ASP A 95 -1.39 13.76 -18.61
C ASP A 95 -2.02 14.90 -17.78
N LEU A 96 -2.42 14.57 -16.53
CA LEU A 96 -3.15 15.47 -15.64
C LEU A 96 -2.23 16.52 -15.03
N THR A 97 -2.74 17.74 -14.83
CA THR A 97 -2.12 18.70 -13.91
C THR A 97 -2.30 18.22 -12.47
N VAL A 98 -1.56 18.82 -11.53
CA VAL A 98 -1.65 18.49 -10.10
C VAL A 98 -3.08 18.71 -9.57
N GLU A 99 -3.73 19.80 -9.98
CA GLU A 99 -5.10 20.14 -9.59
C GLU A 99 -6.11 19.13 -10.16
N GLN A 100 -5.96 18.75 -11.41
CA GLN A 100 -6.82 17.74 -12.06
C GLN A 100 -6.62 16.36 -11.40
N ALA A 101 -5.38 16.02 -11.04
CA ALA A 101 -5.05 14.78 -10.36
C ALA A 101 -5.70 14.70 -8.96
N ALA A 102 -5.71 15.80 -8.21
CA ALA A 102 -6.40 15.91 -6.93
C ALA A 102 -7.93 15.68 -7.03
N GLU A 103 -8.53 16.06 -8.16
CA GLU A 103 -9.96 15.78 -8.41
C GLU A 103 -10.26 14.30 -8.67
N CYS A 104 -9.25 13.52 -9.06
CA CYS A 104 -9.41 12.08 -9.29
C CYS A 104 -9.52 11.27 -7.98
N ILE A 105 -9.18 11.86 -6.84
CA ILE A 105 -9.21 11.19 -5.53
C ILE A 105 -10.67 10.96 -5.12
N TRP A 106 -11.01 9.71 -4.83
CA TRP A 106 -12.31 9.27 -4.34
C TRP A 106 -12.32 9.01 -2.84
N GLY A 107 -11.21 8.50 -2.30
CA GLY A 107 -11.12 8.15 -0.89
C GLY A 107 -9.71 7.74 -0.47
N TRP A 108 -9.59 7.38 0.80
CA TRP A 108 -8.34 7.14 1.51
C TRP A 108 -8.42 5.85 2.32
N ALA A 109 -7.30 5.15 2.42
CA ALA A 109 -7.15 3.99 3.28
C ALA A 109 -5.75 3.97 3.90
N VAL A 110 -5.54 3.05 4.85
CA VAL A 110 -4.21 2.71 5.37
C VAL A 110 -3.82 1.36 4.81
N GLY A 111 -2.64 1.27 4.20
CA GLY A 111 -2.08 0.02 3.71
C GLY A 111 -0.76 -0.33 4.36
N VAL A 112 -0.36 -1.57 4.19
CA VAL A 112 1.00 -2.03 4.53
C VAL A 112 1.62 -2.65 3.28
N ASP A 113 2.65 -1.99 2.73
CA ASP A 113 3.44 -2.54 1.64
C ASP A 113 4.42 -3.58 2.20
N LEU A 114 3.98 -4.82 2.28
CA LEU A 114 4.82 -5.92 2.72
C LEU A 114 5.91 -6.20 1.70
N THR A 115 7.13 -6.28 2.19
CA THR A 115 8.34 -6.35 1.36
C THR A 115 9.22 -7.53 1.75
N ARG A 116 9.55 -8.40 0.80
CA ARG A 116 10.64 -9.36 0.92
C ARG A 116 11.96 -8.61 0.73
N ARG A 117 12.52 -8.10 1.82
CA ARG A 117 13.62 -7.13 1.77
C ARG A 117 14.92 -7.72 1.21
N ASP A 118 15.21 -8.95 1.52
CA ASP A 118 16.32 -9.73 0.97
C ASP A 118 16.24 -9.83 -0.57
N LEU A 119 15.07 -10.18 -1.11
CA LEU A 119 14.87 -10.24 -2.55
C LEU A 119 14.93 -8.85 -3.21
N GLN A 120 14.45 -7.81 -2.52
CA GLN A 120 14.57 -6.45 -3.04
C GLN A 120 16.05 -6.00 -3.09
N ALA A 121 16.83 -6.31 -2.06
CA ALA A 121 18.25 -6.00 -2.02
C ALA A 121 19.01 -6.71 -3.16
N GLU A 122 18.71 -8.00 -3.38
CA GLU A 122 19.26 -8.76 -4.51
C GLU A 122 18.89 -8.13 -5.87
N ALA A 123 17.61 -7.76 -6.04
CA ALA A 123 17.13 -7.15 -7.28
C ALA A 123 17.82 -5.80 -7.54
N LYS A 124 17.96 -4.95 -6.50
CA LYS A 124 18.70 -3.68 -6.58
C LYS A 124 20.14 -3.89 -7.01
N ALA A 125 20.85 -4.82 -6.37
CA ALA A 125 22.26 -5.10 -6.66
C ALA A 125 22.48 -5.59 -8.09
N LYS A 126 21.47 -6.25 -8.69
CA LYS A 126 21.54 -6.82 -10.05
C LYS A 126 20.81 -5.97 -11.10
N GLY A 127 20.30 -4.79 -10.77
CA GLY A 127 19.50 -3.95 -11.68
C GLY A 127 18.24 -4.64 -12.19
N ARG A 128 17.60 -5.50 -11.38
CA ARG A 128 16.40 -6.26 -11.74
C ARG A 128 15.13 -5.61 -11.19
N PRO A 129 13.95 -5.88 -11.81
CA PRO A 129 12.66 -5.45 -11.28
C PRO A 129 12.39 -6.00 -9.87
N TRP A 130 11.62 -5.24 -9.07
CA TRP A 130 11.28 -5.60 -7.68
C TRP A 130 10.07 -6.52 -7.56
N THR A 131 9.54 -7.04 -8.66
CA THR A 131 8.30 -7.83 -8.71
C THR A 131 8.27 -8.96 -7.69
N THR A 132 9.32 -9.79 -7.61
CA THR A 132 9.37 -10.90 -6.65
C THR A 132 9.44 -10.45 -5.19
N ALA A 133 9.90 -9.23 -4.95
CA ALA A 133 10.02 -8.64 -3.62
C ALA A 133 8.76 -7.91 -3.15
N LYS A 134 7.99 -7.34 -4.09
CA LYS A 134 6.88 -6.42 -3.81
C LYS A 134 5.50 -6.93 -4.25
N SER A 135 5.43 -7.83 -5.23
CA SER A 135 4.19 -8.24 -5.90
C SER A 135 3.91 -9.72 -5.63
N PHE A 136 3.60 -10.07 -4.39
CA PHE A 136 3.28 -11.43 -3.96
C PHE A 136 1.93 -11.47 -3.25
N ASP A 137 1.38 -12.67 -3.09
CA ASP A 137 0.07 -12.88 -2.47
C ASP A 137 0.02 -12.25 -1.09
N TYR A 138 -1.08 -11.54 -0.79
CA TYR A 138 -1.29 -10.80 0.48
C TYR A 138 -0.27 -9.68 0.75
N SER A 139 0.49 -9.22 -0.25
CA SER A 139 1.52 -8.21 -0.03
C SER A 139 1.00 -6.78 0.15
N GLY A 140 -0.29 -6.55 -0.04
CA GLY A 140 -0.95 -5.26 0.12
C GLY A 140 -2.15 -5.31 1.06
N PRO A 141 -1.98 -5.64 2.36
CA PRO A 141 -3.06 -5.48 3.32
C PRO A 141 -3.53 -4.03 3.37
N VAL A 142 -4.85 -3.80 3.39
CA VAL A 142 -5.44 -2.46 3.34
C VAL A 142 -6.67 -2.36 4.24
N SER A 143 -6.85 -1.23 4.92
CA SER A 143 -8.07 -0.92 5.68
C SER A 143 -9.26 -0.69 4.75
N HIS A 144 -10.46 -0.56 5.30
CA HIS A 144 -11.60 -0.04 4.56
C HIS A 144 -11.28 1.37 4.02
N ILE A 145 -11.83 1.71 2.85
CA ILE A 145 -11.65 3.04 2.25
C ILE A 145 -12.63 4.01 2.88
N VAL A 146 -12.13 5.14 3.36
CA VAL A 146 -12.93 6.29 3.83
C VAL A 146 -13.10 7.24 2.65
N ARG A 147 -14.34 7.70 2.39
CA ARG A 147 -14.60 8.70 1.33
C ARG A 147 -13.84 9.99 1.61
N LYS A 148 -13.38 10.67 0.58
CA LYS A 148 -12.56 11.88 0.71
C LYS A 148 -13.26 12.99 1.50
N GLU A 149 -14.56 13.14 1.36
CA GLU A 149 -15.36 14.13 2.07
C GLU A 149 -15.46 13.89 3.58
N ASN A 150 -15.12 12.69 4.05
CA ASN A 150 -15.13 12.32 5.47
C ASN A 150 -13.75 12.44 6.13
N VAL A 151 -12.73 12.91 5.40
CA VAL A 151 -11.35 13.12 5.91
C VAL A 151 -11.04 14.61 5.85
N LEU A 152 -10.72 15.21 7.02
CA LEU A 152 -10.52 16.65 7.14
C LEU A 152 -9.29 17.13 6.38
N ASP A 153 -8.13 16.56 6.69
CA ASP A 153 -6.86 16.94 6.06
C ASP A 153 -5.95 15.73 5.88
N PRO A 154 -6.03 15.06 4.74
CA PRO A 154 -5.16 13.93 4.45
C PRO A 154 -3.71 14.32 4.15
N SER A 155 -3.42 15.61 3.98
CA SER A 155 -2.06 16.12 3.72
C SER A 155 -1.27 16.38 4.99
N ASP A 156 -1.93 16.43 6.15
CA ASP A 156 -1.28 16.58 7.45
C ASP A 156 -1.92 15.67 8.49
N THR A 157 -1.70 14.38 8.34
CA THR A 157 -2.21 13.38 9.27
C THR A 157 -1.11 12.42 9.71
N GLU A 158 -1.20 11.96 10.95
CA GLU A 158 -0.24 11.03 11.51
C GLU A 158 -0.46 9.62 10.97
N LEU A 159 0.62 9.03 10.44
CA LEU A 159 0.70 7.65 9.99
C LEU A 159 1.59 6.88 10.96
N TRP A 160 1.14 5.72 11.44
CA TRP A 160 1.87 4.95 12.44
C TRP A 160 1.71 3.43 12.28
N LEU A 161 2.71 2.69 12.76
CA LEU A 161 2.69 1.23 12.80
C LEU A 161 3.38 0.72 14.05
N TYR A 162 2.73 -0.25 14.69
CA TYR A 162 3.22 -0.99 15.84
C TYR A 162 3.38 -2.47 15.51
N VAL A 163 4.44 -3.08 16.00
CA VAL A 163 4.64 -4.54 16.01
C VAL A 163 4.68 -4.99 17.46
N ASN A 164 3.80 -5.91 17.87
CA ASN A 164 3.72 -6.44 19.24
C ASN A 164 3.67 -5.33 20.31
N ASN A 165 2.89 -4.28 20.07
CA ASN A 165 2.75 -3.08 20.90
C ASN A 165 3.97 -2.12 20.94
N GLU A 166 5.05 -2.40 20.22
CA GLU A 166 6.17 -1.49 20.06
C GLU A 166 5.98 -0.62 18.81
N CYS A 167 6.08 0.71 18.95
CA CYS A 167 6.02 1.64 17.83
C CYS A 167 7.26 1.46 16.95
N LYS A 168 7.07 1.07 15.69
CA LYS A 168 8.15 0.91 14.71
C LYS A 168 8.20 2.04 13.71
N GLN A 169 7.05 2.48 13.21
CA GLN A 169 6.99 3.60 12.27
C GLN A 169 6.04 4.67 12.79
N LYS A 170 6.44 5.91 12.62
CA LYS A 170 5.61 7.09 12.91
C LYS A 170 6.09 8.26 12.06
N GLY A 171 5.16 8.91 11.36
CA GLY A 171 5.44 10.07 10.51
C GLY A 171 4.17 10.83 10.18
N SER A 172 4.29 12.00 9.58
CA SER A 172 3.18 12.77 9.05
C SER A 172 3.14 12.70 7.54
N THR A 173 1.96 12.66 6.95
CA THR A 173 1.79 12.76 5.49
C THR A 173 2.32 14.08 4.91
N ARG A 174 2.49 15.13 5.75
CA ARG A 174 3.16 16.39 5.36
C ARG A 174 4.63 16.21 4.99
N ASP A 175 5.27 15.15 5.50
CA ASP A 175 6.70 14.87 5.29
C ASP A 175 6.96 14.12 3.97
N MET A 176 5.92 13.92 3.16
CA MET A 176 6.06 13.36 1.81
C MET A 176 6.89 14.29 0.93
N ILE A 177 7.84 13.71 0.18
CA ILE A 177 8.69 14.43 -0.80
C ILE A 177 7.84 14.91 -1.97
N TRP A 178 6.95 14.04 -2.45
CA TRP A 178 5.94 14.30 -3.46
C TRP A 178 4.57 14.20 -2.81
N SER A 179 3.81 15.28 -2.85
CA SER A 179 2.43 15.27 -2.38
C SER A 179 1.60 14.24 -3.16
N VAL A 180 0.49 13.81 -2.58
CA VAL A 180 -0.39 12.83 -3.23
C VAL A 180 -0.82 13.28 -4.63
N ALA A 181 -1.18 14.56 -4.79
CA ALA A 181 -1.61 15.09 -6.08
C ALA A 181 -0.48 15.10 -7.11
N GLU A 182 0.75 15.46 -6.70
CA GLU A 182 1.94 15.37 -7.57
C GLU A 182 2.23 13.92 -7.97
N VAL A 183 2.10 12.97 -7.05
CA VAL A 183 2.25 11.52 -7.34
C VAL A 183 1.25 11.07 -8.39
N LEU A 184 -0.03 11.42 -8.23
CA LEU A 184 -1.08 11.05 -9.19
C LEU A 184 -0.86 11.71 -10.56
N ALA A 185 -0.46 12.99 -10.58
CA ALA A 185 -0.12 13.70 -11.79
C ALA A 185 1.02 13.00 -12.52
N GLU A 186 2.11 12.67 -11.81
CA GLU A 186 3.26 11.99 -12.40
C GLU A 186 2.90 10.58 -12.91
N ILE A 187 2.13 9.78 -12.15
CA ILE A 187 1.62 8.48 -12.62
C ILE A 187 0.84 8.65 -13.92
N SER A 188 0.03 9.72 -14.04
CA SER A 188 -0.81 9.95 -15.21
C SER A 188 -0.03 10.21 -16.49
N THR A 189 1.25 10.59 -16.41
CA THR A 189 2.13 10.76 -17.57
C THR A 189 2.59 9.42 -18.17
N TYR A 190 2.77 8.40 -17.33
CA TYR A 190 3.17 7.06 -17.77
C TYR A 190 1.97 6.19 -18.15
N TRP A 191 0.89 6.27 -17.36
CA TRP A 191 -0.32 5.46 -17.52
C TRP A 191 -1.56 6.34 -17.43
N GLU A 192 -2.59 6.03 -18.18
CA GLU A 192 -3.92 6.58 -17.94
C GLU A 192 -4.42 6.06 -16.57
N LEU A 193 -4.59 6.96 -15.58
CA LEU A 193 -5.27 6.64 -14.33
C LEU A 193 -6.70 6.19 -14.62
N LYS A 194 -7.20 5.21 -13.91
CA LYS A 194 -8.58 4.69 -14.06
C LYS A 194 -9.29 4.64 -12.72
N ALA A 195 -10.60 4.87 -12.77
CA ALA A 195 -11.44 4.57 -11.61
C ALA A 195 -11.22 3.11 -11.16
N GLY A 196 -11.01 2.90 -9.88
CA GLY A 196 -10.64 1.60 -9.32
C GLY A 196 -9.13 1.42 -9.08
N ASP A 197 -8.28 2.31 -9.57
CA ASP A 197 -6.85 2.25 -9.24
C ASP A 197 -6.61 2.60 -7.77
N LEU A 198 -5.69 1.88 -7.12
CA LEU A 198 -5.16 2.21 -5.79
C LEU A 198 -3.72 2.72 -5.93
N VAL A 199 -3.34 3.69 -5.11
CA VAL A 199 -1.97 4.20 -5.06
C VAL A 199 -1.46 4.17 -3.62
N PHE A 200 -0.46 3.36 -3.36
CA PHE A 200 0.34 3.34 -2.14
C PHE A 200 1.37 4.46 -2.25
N THR A 201 1.36 5.41 -1.32
CA THR A 201 2.02 6.71 -1.50
C THR A 201 3.42 6.81 -0.89
N GLY A 202 3.95 5.70 -0.39
CA GLY A 202 5.24 5.65 0.29
C GLY A 202 5.12 5.63 1.80
N SER A 203 6.18 5.21 2.45
CA SER A 203 6.24 4.90 3.88
C SER A 203 7.23 5.80 4.63
N PRO A 204 6.92 6.21 5.88
CA PRO A 204 7.89 6.87 6.75
C PRO A 204 9.00 5.88 7.20
N SER A 205 10.07 6.41 7.78
CA SER A 205 11.19 5.63 8.34
C SER A 205 10.77 4.70 9.48
N GLY A 206 11.64 3.78 9.86
CA GLY A 206 11.43 2.81 10.94
C GLY A 206 10.97 1.43 10.45
N VAL A 207 11.20 1.12 9.17
CA VAL A 207 10.94 -0.22 8.64
C VAL A 207 11.77 -1.27 9.39
N SER A 208 11.15 -2.42 9.69
CA SER A 208 11.83 -3.49 10.42
C SER A 208 11.29 -4.87 10.03
N THR A 209 12.05 -5.89 10.41
CA THR A 209 11.71 -7.28 10.10
C THR A 209 10.51 -7.74 10.91
N LEU A 210 9.60 -8.44 10.23
CA LEU A 210 8.47 -9.17 10.81
C LEU A 210 8.82 -10.64 10.96
N HIS A 211 8.34 -11.24 12.04
CA HIS A 211 8.49 -12.66 12.32
C HIS A 211 7.12 -13.34 12.34
N ARG A 212 7.14 -14.66 12.23
CA ARG A 212 5.92 -15.46 12.41
C ARG A 212 5.38 -15.29 13.83
N GLY A 213 4.10 -15.06 13.94
CA GLY A 213 3.42 -14.78 15.20
C GLY A 213 3.30 -13.30 15.54
N ASP A 214 3.98 -12.41 14.81
CA ASP A 214 3.88 -10.97 15.08
C ASP A 214 2.47 -10.43 14.80
N ILE A 215 2.06 -9.49 15.66
CA ILE A 215 0.83 -8.72 15.50
C ILE A 215 1.21 -7.30 15.07
N VAL A 216 0.76 -6.92 13.88
CA VAL A 216 0.98 -5.60 13.32
C VAL A 216 -0.28 -4.77 13.43
N ARG A 217 -0.19 -3.57 14.01
CA ARG A 217 -1.24 -2.56 14.02
C ARG A 217 -0.75 -1.34 13.27
N ALA A 218 -1.47 -0.95 12.23
CA ALA A 218 -1.14 0.21 11.41
C ALA A 218 -2.35 1.14 11.33
N GLY A 219 -2.13 2.43 11.36
CA GLY A 219 -3.22 3.39 11.32
C GLY A 219 -2.80 4.75 10.78
N CYS A 220 -3.81 5.49 10.35
CA CYS A 220 -3.71 6.88 9.98
C CYS A 220 -4.89 7.63 10.62
N ASN A 221 -4.59 8.70 11.35
CA ASN A 221 -5.59 9.43 12.12
C ASN A 221 -6.72 9.95 11.22
N GLY A 222 -7.97 9.63 11.59
CA GLY A 222 -9.15 10.01 10.82
C GLY A 222 -9.42 9.18 9.54
N ILE A 223 -8.54 8.21 9.19
CA ILE A 223 -8.69 7.43 7.96
C ILE A 223 -8.95 5.96 8.27
N GLY A 224 -8.11 5.29 9.07
CA GLY A 224 -8.35 3.89 9.29
C GLY A 224 -7.35 3.22 10.24
N LEU A 225 -7.67 1.98 10.57
CA LEU A 225 -6.87 1.08 11.38
C LEU A 225 -6.85 -0.29 10.72
N SER A 226 -5.67 -0.87 10.58
CA SER A 226 -5.43 -2.24 10.15
C SER A 226 -4.84 -3.06 11.29
N LEU A 227 -5.32 -4.29 11.47
CA LEU A 227 -4.78 -5.24 12.45
C LEU A 227 -4.47 -6.56 11.76
N ILE A 228 -3.21 -6.94 11.75
CA ILE A 228 -2.69 -8.10 11.01
C ILE A 228 -1.94 -9.03 11.97
N HIS A 229 -2.20 -10.32 11.86
CA HIS A 229 -1.39 -11.36 12.46
C HIS A 229 -0.56 -12.07 11.38
N ILE A 230 0.75 -12.04 11.49
CA ILE A 230 1.67 -12.73 10.58
C ILE A 230 1.68 -14.22 10.95
N SER A 231 0.91 -15.00 10.23
CA SER A 231 0.71 -16.42 10.55
C SER A 231 1.80 -17.32 9.94
N GLU A 232 1.84 -18.58 10.39
CA GLU A 232 2.65 -19.60 9.73
C GLU A 232 2.23 -19.74 8.25
N PRO A 233 3.17 -20.12 7.35
CA PRO A 233 2.82 -20.38 5.96
C PRO A 233 1.74 -21.45 5.89
N THR A 234 0.72 -21.23 5.08
CA THR A 234 -0.24 -22.30 4.76
C THR A 234 0.53 -23.45 4.10
N ARG A 235 0.43 -24.66 4.67
CA ARG A 235 1.00 -25.85 4.02
C ARG A 235 0.33 -26.01 2.65
N PRO A 236 1.09 -26.31 1.59
CA PRO A 236 0.48 -26.69 0.33
C PRO A 236 -0.47 -27.86 0.59
N ILE A 237 -1.72 -27.75 0.14
CA ILE A 237 -2.63 -28.88 0.10
C ILE A 237 -2.01 -29.82 -0.93
N SER A 238 -1.51 -30.97 -0.49
CA SER A 238 -1.11 -32.04 -1.40
C SER A 238 -2.38 -32.52 -2.10
N ILE A 239 -2.46 -32.23 -3.40
CA ILE A 239 -3.49 -32.76 -4.31
C ILE A 239 -3.09 -34.18 -4.70
#